data_d458d77df64c62d13022215c5fc072a0
#
_entry.id   d458d77df64c62d13022215c5fc072a0
#
_cell.length_a   1.000
_cell.length_b   1.000
_cell.length_c   1.000
_cell.angle_alpha   90.00
_cell.angle_beta   90.00
_cell.angle_gamma   90.00
#
_symmetry.space_group_name_H-M   'P 1'
#
loop_
_entity.id
_entity.type
_entity.pdbx_description
1 polymer ?
#
loop_
_entity_poly.entity_id
_entity_poly.type
_entity_poly.pdbx_seq_one_letter_code
_entity_poly.pdbx_strand_id
1 'polypeptide(L)'
;MITYEKVLVLKNVALFEKASELALSDLISVAEERMLKAGEVLLEAEEKNHFLYVVLSGLLELRDDKKVFQEFGPRQIIGETTVFSPAALSGELKAKEKSFILKISAEQLYRVMALHPTLAYSFLEELSRRVRLAEKKD
;
A
#
# COMPACT_ATOMS: atom_id res chain seq x y z
N MET A 1 -0.09 12.64 -12.58
CA MET A 1 -1.06 12.98 -11.52
C MET A 1 -0.44 14.02 -10.60
N ILE A 2 -1.14 15.12 -10.36
CA ILE A 2 -0.66 16.17 -9.45
C ILE A 2 -0.88 15.79 -7.99
N THR A 3 -0.19 16.49 -7.08
CA THR A 3 -0.25 16.18 -5.64
C THR A 3 -1.68 16.16 -5.08
N TYR A 4 -2.50 17.12 -5.46
CA TYR A 4 -3.88 17.20 -4.99
C TYR A 4 -4.68 15.95 -5.36
N GLU A 5 -4.51 15.47 -6.60
CA GLU A 5 -5.18 14.25 -7.05
C GLU A 5 -4.72 13.03 -6.26
N LYS A 6 -3.43 12.96 -5.93
CA LYS A 6 -2.88 11.87 -5.13
C LYS A 6 -3.45 11.90 -3.71
N VAL A 7 -3.58 13.09 -3.12
CA VAL A 7 -4.20 13.24 -1.79
C VAL A 7 -5.63 12.69 -1.81
N LEU A 8 -6.40 13.01 -2.86
CA LEU A 8 -7.77 12.50 -2.99
C LEU A 8 -7.80 10.98 -3.10
N VAL A 9 -6.84 10.39 -3.83
CA VAL A 9 -6.75 8.93 -3.89
C VAL A 9 -6.49 8.36 -2.51
N LEU A 10 -5.51 8.90 -1.77
CA LEU A 10 -5.16 8.39 -0.44
C LEU A 10 -6.31 8.55 0.55
N LYS A 11 -7.08 9.62 0.47
CA LYS A 11 -8.23 9.83 1.35
C LYS A 11 -9.30 8.77 1.23
N ASN A 12 -9.36 8.11 0.09
CA ASN A 12 -10.32 7.04 -0.17
C ASN A 12 -9.78 5.65 0.18
N VAL A 13 -8.59 5.58 0.76
CA VAL A 13 -8.00 4.33 1.25
C VAL A 13 -8.33 4.21 2.74
N ALA A 14 -8.96 3.10 3.14
CA ALA A 14 -9.41 2.91 4.52
C ALA A 14 -8.30 3.15 5.56
N LEU A 15 -7.10 2.70 5.24
CA LEU A 15 -5.94 2.81 6.12
C LEU A 15 -5.57 4.27 6.42
N PHE A 16 -5.93 5.21 5.54
CA PHE A 16 -5.61 6.63 5.65
C PHE A 16 -6.83 7.49 5.99
N GLU A 17 -7.97 6.88 6.26
CA GLU A 17 -9.24 7.58 6.41
C GLU A 17 -9.22 8.70 7.46
N LYS A 18 -8.54 8.47 8.58
CA LYS A 18 -8.48 9.43 9.69
C LYS A 18 -7.29 10.37 9.61
N ALA A 19 -6.41 10.18 8.63
CA ALA A 19 -5.22 11.02 8.48
C ALA A 19 -5.62 12.40 7.96
N SER A 20 -4.91 13.45 8.45
CA SER A 20 -5.14 14.81 7.96
C SER A 20 -4.63 14.97 6.52
N GLU A 21 -5.16 15.98 5.82
CA GLU A 21 -4.66 16.29 4.47
C GLU A 21 -3.18 16.64 4.48
N LEU A 22 -2.73 17.34 5.52
CA LEU A 22 -1.32 17.69 5.65
C LEU A 22 -0.45 16.44 5.80
N ALA A 23 -0.89 15.46 6.60
CA ALA A 23 -0.17 14.20 6.75
C ALA A 23 -0.07 13.47 5.42
N LEU A 24 -1.17 13.41 4.67
CA LEU A 24 -1.18 12.74 3.37
C LEU A 24 -0.31 13.46 2.35
N SER A 25 -0.31 14.78 2.36
CA SER A 25 0.55 15.59 1.49
C SER A 25 2.02 15.32 1.80
N ASP A 26 2.39 15.27 3.08
CA ASP A 26 3.77 14.97 3.49
C ASP A 26 4.16 13.56 3.07
N LEU A 27 3.24 12.60 3.21
CA LEU A 27 3.49 11.23 2.81
C LEU A 27 3.77 11.12 1.31
N ILE A 28 2.98 11.82 0.50
CA ILE A 28 3.16 11.85 -0.95
C ILE A 28 4.51 12.48 -1.31
N SER A 29 4.93 13.52 -0.58
CA SER A 29 6.19 14.20 -0.88
C SER A 29 7.42 13.31 -0.66
N VAL A 30 7.34 12.32 0.21
CA VAL A 30 8.46 11.39 0.48
C VAL A 30 8.32 10.08 -0.27
N ALA A 31 7.17 9.80 -0.85
CA ALA A 31 6.93 8.57 -1.60
C ALA A 31 7.65 8.59 -2.94
N GLU A 32 8.08 7.42 -3.40
CA GLU A 32 8.59 7.25 -4.74
C GLU A 32 7.43 6.89 -5.67
N GLU A 33 7.23 7.68 -6.71
CA GLU A 33 6.24 7.34 -7.73
C GLU A 33 6.91 6.48 -8.79
N ARG A 34 6.31 5.33 -9.10
CA ARG A 34 6.84 4.40 -10.09
C ARG A 34 5.80 4.04 -11.13
N MET A 35 6.23 3.95 -12.38
CA MET A 35 5.44 3.39 -13.46
C MET A 35 5.91 1.96 -13.70
N LEU A 36 4.98 1.04 -13.76
CA LEU A 36 5.25 -0.36 -14.08
C LEU A 36 4.65 -0.67 -15.45
N LYS A 37 5.44 -1.32 -16.30
CA LYS A 37 4.94 -1.80 -17.59
C LYS A 37 4.14 -3.07 -17.38
N ALA A 38 3.22 -3.36 -18.28
CA ALA A 38 2.48 -4.62 -18.27
C ALA A 38 3.48 -5.79 -18.23
N GLY A 39 3.29 -6.70 -17.28
CA GLY A 39 4.16 -7.85 -17.09
C GLY A 39 5.37 -7.62 -16.20
N GLU A 40 5.62 -6.38 -15.78
CA GLU A 40 6.77 -6.09 -14.91
C GLU A 40 6.54 -6.63 -13.50
N VAL A 41 7.55 -7.30 -12.94
CA VAL A 41 7.51 -7.86 -11.59
C VAL A 41 7.98 -6.80 -10.61
N LEU A 42 7.14 -6.45 -9.63
CA LEU A 42 7.49 -5.51 -8.59
C LEU A 42 8.18 -6.20 -7.41
N LEU A 43 7.76 -7.43 -7.10
CA LEU A 43 8.27 -8.17 -5.96
C LEU A 43 8.23 -9.66 -6.28
N GLU A 44 9.38 -10.35 -6.11
CA GLU A 44 9.47 -11.78 -6.30
C GLU A 44 8.81 -12.54 -5.14
N ALA A 45 8.38 -13.78 -5.40
CA ALA A 45 7.60 -14.57 -4.44
C ALA A 45 8.27 -14.75 -3.08
N GLU A 46 9.59 -14.92 -3.05
CA GLU A 46 10.33 -15.19 -1.83
C GLU A 46 10.96 -13.95 -1.21
N GLU A 47 10.84 -12.84 -1.89
CA GLU A 47 11.43 -11.58 -1.48
C GLU A 47 10.65 -10.99 -0.31
N LYS A 48 11.36 -10.60 0.75
CA LYS A 48 10.73 -9.93 1.89
C LYS A 48 10.33 -8.51 1.50
N ASN A 49 9.07 -8.18 1.72
CA ASN A 49 8.58 -6.83 1.50
C ASN A 49 8.65 -6.01 2.78
N HIS A 50 9.12 -4.77 2.65
CA HIS A 50 9.13 -3.78 3.73
C HIS A 50 8.75 -2.41 3.21
N PHE A 51 7.92 -2.38 2.17
CA PHE A 51 7.37 -1.16 1.59
C PHE A 51 5.85 -1.20 1.61
N LEU A 52 5.26 -0.03 1.69
CA LEU A 52 3.83 0.13 1.46
C LEU A 52 3.66 0.62 0.03
N TYR A 53 2.79 -0.02 -0.73
CA TYR A 53 2.48 0.38 -2.10
C TYR A 53 1.03 0.83 -2.19
N VAL A 54 0.80 1.94 -2.86
CA VAL A 54 -0.56 2.41 -3.17
C VAL A 54 -0.72 2.43 -4.67
N VAL A 55 -1.75 1.77 -5.17
CA VAL A 55 -2.04 1.77 -6.60
C VAL A 55 -2.78 3.06 -6.96
N LEU A 56 -2.17 3.89 -7.80
CA LEU A 56 -2.79 5.11 -8.30
C LEU A 56 -3.66 4.82 -9.51
N SER A 57 -3.16 4.00 -10.43
CA SER A 57 -3.88 3.56 -11.62
C SER A 57 -3.32 2.24 -12.10
N GLY A 58 -4.09 1.48 -12.85
CA GLY A 58 -3.68 0.19 -13.39
C GLY A 58 -4.16 -0.98 -12.55
N LEU A 59 -3.46 -2.10 -12.67
CA LEU A 59 -3.85 -3.33 -11.99
C LEU A 59 -2.61 -4.19 -11.71
N LEU A 60 -2.45 -4.59 -10.46
CA LEU A 60 -1.40 -5.53 -10.05
C LEU A 60 -2.03 -6.86 -9.64
N GLU A 61 -1.27 -7.93 -9.80
CA GLU A 61 -1.70 -9.27 -9.40
C GLU A 61 -0.69 -9.87 -8.43
N LEU A 62 -1.20 -10.49 -7.36
CA LEU A 62 -0.42 -11.37 -6.51
C LEU A 62 -0.70 -12.79 -6.97
N ARG A 63 0.33 -13.50 -7.42
CA ARG A 63 0.13 -14.78 -8.10
C ARG A 63 1.29 -15.75 -7.93
N ASP A 64 1.02 -17.03 -8.18
CA ASP A 64 2.05 -18.02 -8.44
C ASP A 64 1.92 -18.47 -9.90
N ASP A 65 2.64 -19.52 -10.29
CA ASP A 65 2.64 -20.03 -11.68
C ASP A 65 1.27 -20.55 -12.14
N LYS A 66 0.39 -20.86 -11.20
CA LYS A 66 -0.87 -21.56 -11.49
C LYS A 66 -2.10 -20.68 -11.37
N LYS A 67 -2.07 -19.68 -10.49
CA LYS A 67 -3.27 -18.88 -10.26
C LYS A 67 -2.95 -17.49 -9.72
N VAL A 68 -3.92 -16.59 -9.89
CA VAL A 68 -3.93 -15.27 -9.28
C VAL A 68 -4.65 -15.39 -7.93
N PHE A 69 -3.96 -15.00 -6.85
CA PHE A 69 -4.54 -15.01 -5.50
C PHE A 69 -5.39 -13.79 -5.22
N GLN A 70 -4.95 -12.63 -5.73
CA GLN A 70 -5.59 -11.36 -5.46
C GLN A 70 -5.19 -10.34 -6.52
N GLU A 71 -6.11 -9.43 -6.84
CA GLU A 71 -5.84 -8.30 -7.71
C GLU A 71 -5.94 -7.01 -6.93
N PHE A 72 -5.13 -6.01 -7.31
CA PHE A 72 -5.09 -4.71 -6.67
C PHE A 72 -5.26 -3.63 -7.73
N GLY A 73 -6.38 -2.93 -7.67
CA GLY A 73 -6.68 -1.81 -8.55
C GLY A 73 -6.49 -0.46 -7.86
N PRO A 74 -6.94 0.64 -8.49
CA PRO A 74 -6.79 1.97 -7.92
C PRO A 74 -7.35 2.08 -6.50
N ARG A 75 -6.63 2.82 -5.64
CA ARG A 75 -6.96 3.05 -4.23
C ARG A 75 -6.78 1.84 -3.33
N GLN A 76 -6.25 0.74 -3.87
CA GLN A 76 -5.91 -0.41 -3.05
C GLN A 76 -4.44 -0.35 -2.66
N ILE A 77 -4.12 -0.96 -1.53
CA ILE A 77 -2.77 -0.93 -0.97
C ILE A 77 -2.23 -2.35 -0.82
N ILE A 78 -0.91 -2.44 -0.84
CA ILE A 78 -0.18 -3.70 -0.69
C ILE A 78 0.91 -3.48 0.33
N GLY A 79 1.08 -4.44 1.25
CA GLY A 79 2.18 -4.42 2.19
C GLY A 79 1.87 -3.80 3.54
N GLU A 80 0.60 -3.54 3.85
CA GLU A 80 0.20 -2.97 5.14
C GLU A 80 0.51 -3.88 6.32
N THR A 81 0.62 -5.18 6.11
CA THR A 81 0.99 -6.13 7.16
C THR A 81 2.47 -6.42 7.20
N THR A 82 3.23 -6.02 6.18
CA THR A 82 4.65 -6.35 6.07
C THR A 82 5.57 -5.14 6.11
N VAL A 83 5.04 -3.93 5.94
CA VAL A 83 5.87 -2.72 5.92
C VAL A 83 6.67 -2.55 7.20
N PHE A 84 6.09 -2.81 8.37
CA PHE A 84 6.77 -2.73 9.66
C PHE A 84 7.26 -4.08 10.19
N SER A 85 6.85 -5.18 9.56
CA SER A 85 7.26 -6.52 9.95
C SER A 85 7.56 -7.30 8.67
N PRO A 86 8.77 -7.12 8.11
CA PRO A 86 9.08 -7.64 6.78
C PRO A 86 8.84 -9.14 6.62
N ALA A 87 8.15 -9.49 5.55
CA ALA A 87 7.83 -10.86 5.19
C ALA A 87 7.52 -10.95 3.71
N ALA A 88 7.57 -12.14 3.14
CA ALA A 88 7.15 -12.39 1.76
C ALA A 88 5.62 -12.30 1.68
N LEU A 89 5.12 -11.89 0.51
CA LEU A 89 3.68 -11.74 0.29
C LEU A 89 2.97 -13.04 -0.11
N SER A 90 3.65 -14.16 -0.09
CA SER A 90 3.10 -15.48 -0.46
C SER A 90 2.87 -15.64 -1.96
N GLY A 91 3.49 -14.81 -2.76
CA GLY A 91 3.41 -14.88 -4.21
C GLY A 91 4.20 -13.75 -4.86
N GLU A 92 4.28 -13.81 -6.18
CA GLU A 92 4.89 -12.77 -7.01
C GLU A 92 3.90 -11.63 -7.22
N LEU A 93 4.37 -10.40 -7.04
CA LEU A 93 3.55 -9.21 -7.30
C LEU A 93 3.95 -8.63 -8.66
N LYS A 94 3.01 -8.60 -9.59
CA LYS A 94 3.27 -8.31 -10.99
C LYS A 94 2.20 -7.39 -11.56
N ALA A 95 2.59 -6.45 -12.41
CA ALA A 95 1.64 -5.59 -13.10
C ALA A 95 0.95 -6.36 -14.22
N LYS A 96 -0.36 -6.41 -14.20
CA LYS A 96 -1.15 -7.01 -15.27
C LYS A 96 -1.25 -6.08 -16.47
N GLU A 97 -1.26 -4.79 -16.21
CA GLU A 97 -1.30 -3.75 -17.23
C GLU A 97 -0.42 -2.60 -16.77
N LYS A 98 -0.20 -1.60 -17.63
CA LYS A 98 0.58 -0.43 -17.26
C LYS A 98 -0.03 0.20 -16.01
N SER A 99 0.78 0.40 -14.99
CA SER A 99 0.31 0.83 -13.67
C SER A 99 1.20 1.92 -13.12
N PHE A 100 0.61 2.83 -12.33
CA PHE A 100 1.32 3.85 -11.57
C PHE A 100 1.08 3.60 -10.09
N ILE A 101 2.16 3.56 -9.32
CA ILE A 101 2.10 3.26 -7.89
C ILE A 101 2.92 4.27 -7.09
N LEU A 102 2.57 4.41 -5.82
CA LEU A 102 3.41 5.07 -4.82
C LEU A 102 4.08 4.00 -3.99
N LYS A 103 5.39 4.13 -3.80
CA LYS A 103 6.20 3.23 -2.99
C LYS A 103 6.73 4.00 -1.80
N ILE A 104 6.42 3.53 -0.60
CA ILE A 104 6.75 4.21 0.65
C ILE A 104 7.50 3.23 1.55
N SER A 105 8.72 3.61 1.97
CA SER A 105 9.49 2.76 2.87
C SER A 105 8.94 2.82 4.30
N ALA A 106 9.23 1.80 5.10
CA ALA A 106 8.86 1.77 6.51
C ALA A 106 9.42 2.99 7.25
N GLU A 107 10.66 3.38 6.95
CA GLU A 107 11.30 4.53 7.59
C GLU A 107 10.58 5.82 7.27
N GLN A 108 10.23 6.05 6.01
CA GLN A 108 9.50 7.24 5.59
C GLN A 108 8.11 7.28 6.21
N LEU A 109 7.42 6.16 6.21
CA LEU A 109 6.09 6.05 6.81
C LEU A 109 6.14 6.36 8.30
N TYR A 110 7.11 5.80 9.00
CA TYR A 110 7.30 6.03 10.43
C TYR A 110 7.57 7.51 10.73
N ARG A 111 8.41 8.17 9.94
CA ARG A 111 8.73 9.59 10.13
C ARG A 111 7.49 10.47 9.97
N VAL A 112 6.67 10.19 8.95
CA VAL A 112 5.44 10.96 8.75
C VAL A 112 4.45 10.71 9.89
N MET A 113 4.35 9.47 10.35
CA MET A 113 3.51 9.12 11.51
C MET A 113 3.97 9.84 12.79
N ALA A 114 5.27 10.00 12.98
CA ALA A 114 5.82 10.71 14.14
C ALA A 114 5.45 12.19 14.12
N LEU A 115 5.44 12.80 12.93
CA LEU A 115 5.04 14.20 12.75
C LEU A 115 3.52 14.39 12.76
N HIS A 116 2.78 13.37 12.34
CA HIS A 116 1.33 13.40 12.19
C HIS A 116 0.71 12.18 12.86
N PRO A 117 0.50 12.22 14.18
CA PRO A 117 -0.07 11.07 14.89
C PRO A 117 -1.43 10.59 14.35
N THR A 118 -2.18 11.46 13.67
CA THR A 118 -3.45 11.06 13.05
C THR A 118 -3.25 9.96 12.02
N LEU A 119 -2.12 9.96 11.32
CA LEU A 119 -1.79 8.91 10.36
C LEU A 119 -1.56 7.57 11.08
N ALA A 120 -0.80 7.58 12.16
CA ALA A 120 -0.55 6.39 12.96
C ALA A 120 -1.86 5.85 13.55
N TYR A 121 -2.70 6.74 14.07
CA TYR A 121 -4.00 6.36 14.62
C TYR A 121 -4.89 5.70 13.54
N SER A 122 -4.92 6.27 12.35
CA SER A 122 -5.70 5.74 11.23
C SER A 122 -5.27 4.30 10.89
N PHE A 123 -3.96 4.06 10.85
CA PHE A 123 -3.39 2.73 10.63
C PHE A 123 -3.83 1.75 11.72
N LEU A 124 -3.65 2.14 12.98
CA LEU A 124 -4.00 1.28 14.12
C LEU A 124 -5.48 0.94 14.15
N GLU A 125 -6.33 1.92 13.87
CA GLU A 125 -7.78 1.70 13.86
C GLU A 125 -8.18 0.70 12.79
N GLU A 126 -7.69 0.87 11.58
CA GLU A 126 -8.05 -0.02 10.47
C GLU A 126 -7.49 -1.44 10.68
N LEU A 127 -6.25 -1.58 11.10
CA LEU A 127 -5.65 -2.89 11.35
C LEU A 127 -6.34 -3.60 12.52
N SER A 128 -6.71 -2.85 13.56
CA SER A 128 -7.47 -3.40 14.69
C SER A 128 -8.83 -3.92 14.25
N ARG A 129 -9.51 -3.18 13.37
CA ARG A 129 -10.79 -3.61 12.81
C ARG A 129 -10.63 -4.91 12.04
N ARG A 130 -9.57 -5.04 11.24
CA ARG A 130 -9.30 -6.26 10.47
C ARG A 130 -9.02 -7.45 11.37
N VAL A 131 -8.30 -7.24 12.47
CA VAL A 131 -8.03 -8.30 13.45
C VAL A 131 -9.34 -8.79 14.07
N ARG A 132 -10.23 -7.87 14.48
CA ARG A 132 -11.53 -8.28 15.03
C ARG A 132 -12.34 -9.10 14.04
N LEU A 133 -12.34 -8.68 12.77
CA LEU A 133 -13.09 -9.42 11.74
C LEU A 133 -12.50 -10.82 11.52
N ALA A 134 -11.19 -10.95 11.56
CA ALA A 134 -10.53 -12.24 11.42
C ALA A 134 -10.85 -13.17 12.59
N GLU A 135 -10.90 -12.62 13.82
CA GLU A 135 -11.27 -13.40 15.01
C GLU A 135 -12.68 -13.96 14.95
N LYS A 136 -13.61 -13.25 14.32
CA LYS A 136 -14.99 -13.68 14.20
C LYS A 136 -15.22 -14.81 13.21
N LYS A 137 -14.23 -15.10 12.38
CA LYS A 137 -14.34 -16.15 11.36
C LYS A 137 -14.06 -17.56 11.87
N ASP A 138 -13.54 -17.68 13.07
CA ASP A 138 -13.18 -18.98 13.67
C ASP A 138 -14.35 -19.63 14.38
#